data_f2817da720626790a9dd4928d7648bc1
#
_entry.id   f2817da720626790a9dd4928d7648bc1
#
_cell.length_a   1.000
_cell.length_b   1.000
_cell.length_c   1.000
_cell.angle_alpha   90.00
_cell.angle_beta   90.00
_cell.angle_gamma   90.00
#
_symmetry.space_group_name_H-M   'P 1'
#
loop_
_entity.id
_entity.type
_entity.pdbx_description
1 polymer ?
#
loop_
_entity_poly.entity_id
_entity_poly.type
_entity_poly.pdbx_seq_one_letter_code
_entity_poly.pdbx_strand_id
1 'polypeptide(L)'
;MHPDYIAEAEKMLQANGWTKMRHIIPGGKERWESSVNAIRLYQDKLESAQFATANILLHDAARPFVSQRIISDVCEALKENEAVVVAIPSTDTVYEMQNGCVARIPNRSTIMRAQTPQAFRLPLITKAYDIALNSENMQVTDDCGVLFNHIPTQPIHIVLGEEQNKKITF
;
A
#
# COMPACT_ATOMS: atom_id res chain seq x y z
N MET A 1 -4.58 -0.10 -13.20
CA MET A 1 -4.35 -1.45 -13.80
C MET A 1 -3.60 -1.34 -15.10
N HIS A 2 -3.09 -2.45 -15.67
CA HIS A 2 -2.43 -2.41 -16.99
C HIS A 2 -3.42 -1.87 -18.05
N PRO A 3 -3.00 -0.96 -18.95
CA PRO A 3 -3.89 -0.33 -19.93
C PRO A 3 -4.70 -1.31 -20.78
N ASP A 4 -4.10 -2.43 -21.18
CA ASP A 4 -4.73 -3.44 -22.04
C ASP A 4 -5.97 -4.11 -21.41
N TYR A 5 -6.08 -4.09 -20.06
CA TYR A 5 -7.19 -4.70 -19.33
C TYR A 5 -8.28 -3.72 -18.88
N ILE A 6 -8.17 -2.43 -19.19
CA ILE A 6 -9.15 -1.41 -18.78
C ILE A 6 -10.51 -1.72 -19.38
N ALA A 7 -10.59 -1.97 -20.69
CA ALA A 7 -11.83 -2.26 -21.38
C ALA A 7 -12.53 -3.53 -20.86
N GLU A 8 -11.74 -4.55 -20.47
CA GLU A 8 -12.29 -5.78 -19.88
C GLU A 8 -12.83 -5.51 -18.47
N ALA A 9 -12.10 -4.75 -17.65
CA ALA A 9 -12.55 -4.37 -16.32
C ALA A 9 -13.82 -3.52 -16.35
N GLU A 10 -13.97 -2.61 -17.32
CA GLU A 10 -15.20 -1.84 -17.51
C GLU A 10 -16.39 -2.73 -17.88
N LYS A 11 -16.19 -3.71 -18.75
CA LYS A 11 -17.22 -4.71 -19.06
C LYS A 11 -17.64 -5.52 -17.83
N MET A 12 -16.66 -5.96 -17.02
CA MET A 12 -16.94 -6.69 -15.79
C MET A 12 -17.70 -5.82 -14.79
N LEU A 13 -17.34 -4.55 -14.66
CA LEU A 13 -18.02 -3.59 -13.81
C LEU A 13 -19.50 -3.46 -14.18
N GLN A 14 -19.78 -3.26 -15.46
CA GLN A 14 -21.13 -3.14 -15.98
C GLN A 14 -21.94 -4.43 -15.79
N ALA A 15 -21.35 -5.59 -16.13
CA ALA A 15 -22.00 -6.89 -16.03
C ALA A 15 -22.38 -7.27 -14.59
N ASN A 16 -21.60 -6.85 -13.60
CA ASN A 16 -21.84 -7.19 -12.18
C ASN A 16 -22.56 -6.09 -11.40
N GLY A 17 -22.82 -4.94 -11.99
CA GLY A 17 -23.51 -3.83 -11.33
C GLY A 17 -22.76 -3.26 -10.10
N TRP A 18 -21.43 -3.27 -10.10
CA TRP A 18 -20.61 -2.82 -8.97
C TRP A 18 -20.59 -1.29 -8.85
N THR A 19 -21.49 -0.76 -8.09
CA THR A 19 -21.71 0.70 -7.96
C THR A 19 -20.64 1.41 -7.13
N LYS A 20 -19.87 0.70 -6.30
CA LYS A 20 -18.81 1.28 -5.46
C LYS A 20 -17.52 1.53 -6.23
N MET A 21 -17.29 0.86 -7.36
CA MET A 21 -16.15 1.14 -8.22
C MET A 21 -16.39 2.44 -8.99
N ARG A 22 -15.64 3.48 -8.68
CA ARG A 22 -15.86 4.82 -9.22
C ARG A 22 -14.94 5.16 -10.38
N HIS A 23 -13.73 4.61 -10.39
CA HIS A 23 -12.72 4.93 -11.37
C HIS A 23 -11.91 3.70 -11.73
N ILE A 24 -11.65 3.53 -13.02
CA ILE A 24 -10.66 2.61 -13.57
C ILE A 24 -9.63 3.48 -14.26
N ILE A 25 -8.37 3.42 -13.80
CA ILE A 25 -7.30 4.25 -14.33
C ILE A 25 -6.12 3.39 -14.77
N PRO A 26 -5.34 3.84 -15.75
CA PRO A 26 -4.12 3.16 -16.13
C PRO A 26 -3.13 3.18 -14.96
N GLY A 27 -2.45 2.07 -14.76
CA GLY A 27 -1.29 1.99 -13.87
C GLY A 27 -0.04 2.56 -14.54
N GLY A 28 1.04 2.64 -13.77
CA GLY A 28 2.36 2.99 -14.28
C GLY A 28 3.16 1.76 -14.71
N LYS A 29 4.40 1.98 -15.13
CA LYS A 29 5.38 0.93 -15.45
C LYS A 29 5.80 0.17 -14.20
N GLU A 30 6.00 0.91 -13.12
CA GLU A 30 6.33 0.40 -11.81
C GLU A 30 5.11 0.41 -10.87
N ARG A 31 5.14 -0.43 -9.81
CA ARG A 31 4.04 -0.51 -8.83
C ARG A 31 3.74 0.84 -8.18
N TRP A 32 4.77 1.57 -7.79
CA TRP A 32 4.64 2.87 -7.11
C TRP A 32 3.99 3.95 -8.00
N GLU A 33 4.22 3.91 -9.32
CA GLU A 33 3.58 4.85 -10.26
C GLU A 33 2.06 4.65 -10.27
N SER A 34 1.61 3.41 -10.13
CA SER A 34 0.17 3.12 -10.01
C SER A 34 -0.42 3.70 -8.73
N SER A 35 0.33 3.66 -7.61
CA SER A 35 -0.06 4.31 -6.35
C SER A 35 -0.12 5.83 -6.51
N VAL A 36 0.88 6.43 -7.13
CA VAL A 36 0.91 7.88 -7.43
C VAL A 36 -0.28 8.29 -8.29
N ASN A 37 -0.58 7.55 -9.35
CA ASN A 37 -1.72 7.86 -10.23
C ASN A 37 -3.05 7.88 -9.46
N ALA A 38 -3.25 6.92 -8.54
CA ALA A 38 -4.43 6.89 -7.68
C ALA A 38 -4.47 8.07 -6.69
N ILE A 39 -3.34 8.38 -6.06
CA ILE A 39 -3.20 9.52 -5.13
C ILE A 39 -3.53 10.83 -5.84
N ARG A 40 -2.94 11.08 -7.02
CA ARG A 40 -3.18 12.30 -7.81
C ARG A 40 -4.63 12.43 -8.25
N LEU A 41 -5.24 11.32 -8.70
CA LEU A 41 -6.66 11.33 -9.06
C LEU A 41 -7.54 11.85 -7.93
N TYR A 42 -7.30 11.40 -6.68
CA TYR A 42 -8.10 11.84 -5.54
C TYR A 42 -7.69 13.22 -5.02
N GLN A 43 -6.44 13.60 -5.16
CA GLN A 43 -5.99 14.97 -4.90
C GLN A 43 -6.73 15.97 -5.79
N ASP A 44 -6.93 15.65 -7.07
CA ASP A 44 -7.61 16.52 -8.04
C ASP A 44 -9.13 16.53 -7.89
N LYS A 45 -9.72 15.42 -7.42
CA LYS A 45 -11.18 15.25 -7.36
C LYS A 45 -11.82 15.70 -6.04
N LEU A 46 -11.06 15.69 -4.95
CA LEU A 46 -11.58 16.03 -3.63
C LEU A 46 -11.44 17.55 -3.38
N GLU A 47 -12.48 18.13 -2.82
CA GLU A 47 -12.39 19.47 -2.27
C GLU A 47 -11.38 19.50 -1.11
N SER A 48 -10.78 20.67 -0.83
CA SER A 48 -9.72 20.81 0.17
C SER A 48 -10.10 20.26 1.55
N ALA A 49 -11.32 20.46 1.98
CA ALA A 49 -11.80 19.94 3.26
C ALA A 49 -11.94 18.41 3.27
N GLN A 50 -12.36 17.83 2.17
CA GLN A 50 -12.44 16.37 2.00
C GLN A 50 -11.05 15.74 1.91
N PHE A 51 -10.14 16.34 1.12
CA PHE A 51 -8.76 15.90 1.00
C PHE A 51 -8.05 15.88 2.35
N ALA A 52 -8.22 16.93 3.16
CA ALA A 52 -7.56 17.05 4.47
C ALA A 52 -7.89 15.91 5.44
N THR A 53 -9.07 15.30 5.31
CA THR A 53 -9.54 14.22 6.20
C THR A 53 -9.62 12.84 5.53
N ALA A 54 -9.37 12.77 4.22
CA ALA A 54 -9.48 11.53 3.46
C ALA A 54 -8.42 10.51 3.88
N ASN A 55 -8.80 9.25 3.83
CA ASN A 55 -7.89 8.12 3.92
C ASN A 55 -7.81 7.40 2.57
N ILE A 56 -6.64 6.84 2.26
CA ILE A 56 -6.44 5.96 1.12
C ILE A 56 -5.92 4.60 1.60
N LEU A 57 -6.48 3.53 1.06
CA LEU A 57 -6.01 2.16 1.25
C LEU A 57 -5.46 1.67 -0.09
N LEU A 58 -4.17 1.39 -0.13
CA LEU A 58 -3.48 0.86 -1.30
C LEU A 58 -3.36 -0.66 -1.16
N HIS A 59 -3.95 -1.40 -2.10
CA HIS A 59 -4.03 -2.84 -2.03
C HIS A 59 -3.57 -3.52 -3.31
N ASP A 60 -2.71 -4.53 -3.17
CA ASP A 60 -2.23 -5.32 -4.31
C ASP A 60 -3.36 -6.18 -4.89
N ALA A 61 -3.67 -6.04 -6.17
CA ALA A 61 -4.62 -6.91 -6.87
C ALA A 61 -4.21 -8.39 -6.81
N ALA A 62 -2.91 -8.67 -6.66
CA ALA A 62 -2.37 -10.01 -6.46
C ALA A 62 -2.65 -10.62 -5.07
N ARG A 63 -3.37 -9.93 -4.18
CA ARG A 63 -3.85 -10.44 -2.87
C ARG A 63 -5.37 -10.52 -2.83
N PRO A 64 -5.99 -11.42 -3.60
CA PRO A 64 -7.46 -11.46 -3.74
C PRO A 64 -8.19 -11.97 -2.48
N PHE A 65 -7.47 -12.47 -1.47
CA PHE A 65 -8.05 -13.08 -0.27
C PHE A 65 -7.99 -12.18 0.97
N VAL A 66 -7.96 -10.86 0.78
CA VAL A 66 -8.09 -9.93 1.90
C VAL A 66 -9.44 -10.11 2.59
N SER A 67 -9.42 -10.35 3.90
CA SER A 67 -10.65 -10.55 4.67
C SER A 67 -11.33 -9.24 5.05
N GLN A 68 -12.64 -9.32 5.33
CA GLN A 68 -13.40 -8.20 5.87
C GLN A 68 -12.83 -7.72 7.22
N ARG A 69 -12.32 -8.66 8.04
CA ARG A 69 -11.67 -8.35 9.31
C ARG A 69 -10.48 -7.40 9.09
N ILE A 70 -9.55 -7.76 8.19
CA ILE A 70 -8.38 -6.92 7.90
C ILE A 70 -8.81 -5.51 7.47
N ILE A 71 -9.80 -5.40 6.57
CA ILE A 71 -10.29 -4.10 6.10
C ILE A 71 -10.87 -3.28 7.26
N SER A 72 -11.69 -3.92 8.11
CA SER A 72 -12.31 -3.26 9.26
C SER A 72 -11.27 -2.80 10.28
N ASP A 73 -10.29 -3.65 10.60
CA ASP A 73 -9.23 -3.34 11.56
C ASP A 73 -8.34 -2.19 11.07
N VAL A 74 -8.04 -2.15 9.76
CA VAL A 74 -7.29 -1.04 9.14
C VAL A 74 -8.08 0.27 9.20
N CYS A 75 -9.39 0.23 8.90
CA CYS A 75 -10.24 1.41 8.99
C CYS A 75 -10.35 1.92 10.44
N GLU A 76 -10.43 1.01 11.42
CA GLU A 76 -10.45 1.38 12.83
C GLU A 76 -9.13 2.01 13.27
N ALA A 77 -8.00 1.38 12.92
CA ALA A 77 -6.67 1.89 13.24
C ALA A 77 -6.40 3.28 12.66
N LEU A 78 -6.96 3.60 11.48
CA LEU A 78 -6.83 4.92 10.84
C LEU A 78 -7.59 6.04 11.58
N LYS A 79 -8.43 5.75 12.55
CA LYS A 79 -9.07 6.79 13.38
C LYS A 79 -8.05 7.49 14.27
N GLU A 80 -7.05 6.75 14.75
CA GLU A 80 -6.03 7.24 15.68
C GLU A 80 -4.62 7.33 15.07
N ASN A 81 -4.40 6.72 13.91
CA ASN A 81 -3.10 6.67 13.26
C ASN A 81 -3.19 7.24 11.83
N GLU A 82 -2.14 7.93 11.40
CA GLU A 82 -2.09 8.51 10.06
C GLU A 82 -1.52 7.54 9.00
N ALA A 83 -0.84 6.49 9.44
CA ALA A 83 -0.27 5.45 8.59
C ALA A 83 -0.41 4.07 9.23
N VAL A 84 -0.87 3.10 8.45
CA VAL A 84 -1.16 1.74 8.90
C VAL A 84 -0.66 0.74 7.85
N VAL A 85 -0.02 -0.33 8.30
CA VAL A 85 0.39 -1.46 7.46
C VAL A 85 -0.18 -2.77 8.00
N VAL A 86 -0.65 -3.61 7.10
CA VAL A 86 -0.99 -4.99 7.44
C VAL A 86 0.27 -5.83 7.38
N ALA A 87 0.57 -6.58 8.45
CA ALA A 87 1.73 -7.46 8.49
C ALA A 87 1.48 -8.70 9.34
N ILE A 88 2.24 -9.76 9.07
CA ILE A 88 2.21 -11.01 9.84
C ILE A 88 3.62 -11.35 10.36
N PRO A 89 3.75 -12.02 11.51
CA PRO A 89 5.05 -12.48 12.00
C PRO A 89 5.77 -13.36 10.97
N SER A 90 7.08 -13.23 10.87
CA SER A 90 7.86 -14.17 10.08
C SER A 90 7.92 -15.52 10.78
N THR A 91 7.58 -16.60 10.05
CA THR A 91 7.73 -17.98 10.50
C THR A 91 9.12 -18.52 10.22
N ASP A 92 9.80 -17.95 9.22
CA ASP A 92 11.12 -18.40 8.79
C ASP A 92 12.24 -17.59 9.48
N THR A 93 13.43 -18.20 9.57
CA THR A 93 14.64 -17.48 9.92
C THR A 93 15.07 -16.62 8.74
N VAL A 94 15.27 -15.33 8.99
CA VAL A 94 15.70 -14.35 7.98
C VAL A 94 17.19 -14.09 8.15
N TYR A 95 17.93 -14.07 7.06
CA TYR A 95 19.34 -13.71 7.01
C TYR A 95 19.52 -12.38 6.28
N GLU A 96 20.25 -11.45 6.88
CA GLU A 96 20.81 -10.31 6.15
C GLU A 96 22.11 -10.75 5.47
N MET A 97 22.20 -10.53 4.17
CA MET A 97 23.35 -10.96 3.36
C MET A 97 24.23 -9.76 2.98
N GLN A 98 25.54 -9.94 3.08
CA GLN A 98 26.53 -9.01 2.56
C GLN A 98 27.67 -9.79 1.89
N ASN A 99 28.01 -9.41 0.67
CA ASN A 99 29.09 -10.04 -0.12
C ASN A 99 28.96 -11.58 -0.24
N GLY A 100 27.75 -12.10 -0.41
CA GLY A 100 27.50 -13.53 -0.53
C GLY A 100 27.55 -14.35 0.77
N CYS A 101 27.79 -13.69 1.91
CA CYS A 101 27.84 -14.31 3.23
C CYS A 101 26.71 -13.80 4.12
N VAL A 102 26.33 -14.61 5.13
CA VAL A 102 25.41 -14.15 6.17
C VAL A 102 26.11 -13.08 7.01
N ALA A 103 25.58 -11.87 6.98
CA ALA A 103 26.09 -10.74 7.76
C ALA A 103 25.41 -10.62 9.13
N ARG A 104 24.09 -10.93 9.18
CA ARG A 104 23.31 -10.85 10.42
C ARG A 104 22.14 -11.82 10.38
N ILE A 105 21.75 -12.31 11.56
CA ILE A 105 20.53 -13.08 11.77
C ILE A 105 19.65 -12.29 12.73
N PRO A 106 18.63 -11.55 12.21
CA PRO A 106 17.73 -10.77 13.04
C PRO A 106 16.93 -11.67 13.99
N ASN A 107 16.55 -11.14 15.15
CA ASN A 107 15.64 -11.85 16.03
C ASN A 107 14.26 -12.01 15.34
N ARG A 108 13.86 -13.25 15.06
CA ARG A 108 12.61 -13.57 14.35
C ARG A 108 11.37 -12.95 15.02
N SER A 109 11.35 -12.82 16.35
CA SER A 109 10.21 -12.22 17.06
C SER A 109 9.97 -10.74 16.73
N THR A 110 10.95 -10.06 16.13
CA THR A 110 10.85 -8.65 15.71
C THR A 110 10.64 -8.49 14.21
N ILE A 111 10.57 -9.60 13.45
CA ILE A 111 10.45 -9.56 12.00
C ILE A 111 9.00 -9.82 11.58
N MET A 112 8.47 -8.87 10.84
CA MET A 112 7.13 -8.95 10.26
C MET A 112 7.23 -8.98 8.74
N ARG A 113 6.40 -9.80 8.10
CA ARG A 113 6.22 -9.83 6.64
C ARG A 113 5.09 -8.88 6.26
N ALA A 114 5.40 -7.82 5.51
CA ALA A 114 4.41 -6.85 5.08
C ALA A 114 3.41 -7.46 4.10
N GLN A 115 2.16 -7.07 4.30
CA GLN A 115 1.05 -7.35 3.39
C GLN A 115 0.41 -6.03 2.95
N THR A 116 -0.67 -6.12 2.19
CA THR A 116 -1.57 -5.00 1.90
C THR A 116 -2.99 -5.35 2.38
N PRO A 117 -3.85 -4.36 2.71
CA PRO A 117 -3.71 -2.92 2.45
C PRO A 117 -2.58 -2.26 3.25
N GLN A 118 -1.97 -1.24 2.63
CA GLN A 118 -1.21 -0.21 3.29
C GLN A 118 -2.06 1.05 3.25
N ALA A 119 -2.27 1.70 4.36
CA ALA A 119 -3.30 2.72 4.47
C ALA A 119 -2.76 3.99 5.13
N PHE A 120 -3.21 5.14 4.65
CA PHE A 120 -2.65 6.42 5.02
C PHE A 120 -3.71 7.53 5.04
N ARG A 121 -3.48 8.57 5.85
CA ARG A 121 -4.08 9.87 5.56
C ARG A 121 -3.62 10.32 4.18
N LEU A 122 -4.54 10.70 3.32
CA LEU A 122 -4.23 11.06 1.93
C LEU A 122 -3.21 12.23 1.83
N PRO A 123 -3.32 13.32 2.61
CA PRO A 123 -2.31 14.38 2.61
C PRO A 123 -0.91 13.90 2.99
N LEU A 124 -0.81 12.97 3.96
CA LEU A 124 0.47 12.45 4.43
C LEU A 124 1.21 11.69 3.35
N ILE A 125 0.55 10.71 2.72
CA ILE A 125 1.18 9.90 1.67
C ILE A 125 1.44 10.72 0.39
N THR A 126 0.59 11.70 0.09
CA THR A 126 0.82 12.65 -0.99
C THR A 126 2.13 13.41 -0.77
N LYS A 127 2.32 13.98 0.43
CA LYS A 127 3.55 14.68 0.81
C LYS A 127 4.78 13.77 0.73
N ALA A 128 4.68 12.52 1.19
CA ALA A 128 5.79 11.57 1.13
C ALA A 128 6.22 11.29 -0.32
N TYR A 129 5.25 11.08 -1.21
CA TYR A 129 5.53 10.92 -2.65
C TYR A 129 6.05 12.19 -3.31
N ASP A 130 5.57 13.38 -2.93
CA ASP A 130 6.11 14.65 -3.44
C ASP A 130 7.60 14.81 -3.11
N ILE A 131 8.01 14.44 -1.89
CA ILE A 131 9.41 14.46 -1.49
C ILE A 131 10.21 13.39 -2.26
N ALA A 132 9.68 12.17 -2.34
CA ALA A 132 10.33 11.05 -3.00
C ALA A 132 10.61 11.32 -4.49
N LEU A 133 9.63 11.85 -5.20
CA LEU A 133 9.71 12.15 -6.64
C LEU A 133 10.71 13.28 -6.95
N ASN A 134 11.01 14.14 -5.98
CA ASN A 134 12.00 15.21 -6.12
C ASN A 134 13.39 14.80 -5.59
N SER A 135 13.56 13.57 -5.09
CA SER A 135 14.85 13.07 -4.60
C SER A 135 15.64 12.38 -5.71
N GLU A 136 16.97 12.51 -5.69
CA GLU A 136 17.86 11.86 -6.67
C GLU A 136 17.88 10.33 -6.55
N ASN A 137 17.52 9.77 -5.40
CA ASN A 137 17.58 8.34 -5.10
C ASN A 137 16.24 7.82 -4.58
N MET A 138 15.28 7.66 -5.48
CA MET A 138 13.99 7.07 -5.15
C MET A 138 14.10 5.54 -5.06
N GLN A 139 14.37 5.01 -3.87
CA GLN A 139 14.25 3.58 -3.59
C GLN A 139 12.86 3.27 -3.02
N VAL A 140 12.00 2.66 -3.83
CA VAL A 140 10.64 2.31 -3.44
C VAL A 140 10.46 0.80 -3.49
N THR A 141 10.26 0.19 -2.34
CA THR A 141 9.84 -1.21 -2.22
C THR A 141 8.32 -1.33 -2.13
N ASP A 142 7.70 -0.45 -1.33
CA ASP A 142 6.26 -0.34 -1.13
C ASP A 142 5.89 1.09 -0.65
N ASP A 143 4.60 1.36 -0.44
CA ASP A 143 4.12 2.69 -0.08
C ASP A 143 4.53 3.08 1.36
N CYS A 144 4.61 2.11 2.28
CA CYS A 144 5.16 2.31 3.62
C CYS A 144 6.65 2.64 3.59
N GLY A 145 7.42 2.03 2.68
CA GLY A 145 8.83 2.34 2.47
C GLY A 145 9.04 3.78 1.99
N VAL A 146 8.16 4.29 1.13
CA VAL A 146 8.19 5.72 0.74
C VAL A 146 8.02 6.61 1.95
N LEU A 147 6.99 6.35 2.77
CA LEU A 147 6.75 7.15 3.97
C LEU A 147 7.92 7.07 4.96
N PHE A 148 8.40 5.86 5.24
CA PHE A 148 9.49 5.62 6.19
C PHE A 148 10.79 6.33 5.80
N ASN A 149 11.13 6.33 4.51
CA ASN A 149 12.36 6.94 4.02
C ASN A 149 12.29 8.46 3.93
N HIS A 150 11.12 9.04 3.66
CA HIS A 150 10.99 10.47 3.37
C HIS A 150 10.33 11.27 4.50
N ILE A 151 9.61 10.61 5.42
CA ILE A 151 9.04 11.22 6.64
C ILE A 151 9.32 10.28 7.85
N PRO A 152 10.58 10.08 8.24
CA PRO A 152 10.97 9.05 9.22
C PRO A 152 10.45 9.30 10.64
N THR A 153 9.94 10.50 10.92
CA THR A 153 9.31 10.84 12.21
C THR A 153 7.88 10.34 12.33
N GLN A 154 7.27 9.94 11.20
CA GLN A 154 5.90 9.45 11.19
C GLN A 154 5.85 7.96 11.54
N PRO A 155 5.21 7.57 12.65
CA PRO A 155 5.05 6.16 12.97
C PRO A 155 4.08 5.48 11.99
N ILE A 156 4.36 4.21 11.68
CA ILE A 156 3.49 3.34 10.88
C ILE A 156 2.95 2.25 11.82
N HIS A 157 1.65 2.28 12.08
CA HIS A 157 0.99 1.31 12.95
C HIS A 157 0.80 -0.03 12.24
N ILE A 158 1.02 -1.16 12.96
CA ILE A 158 0.85 -2.51 12.41
C ILE A 158 -0.52 -3.05 12.79
N VAL A 159 -1.30 -3.44 11.80
CA VAL A 159 -2.50 -4.27 11.94
C VAL A 159 -2.12 -5.71 11.61
N LEU A 160 -2.54 -6.66 12.46
CA LEU A 160 -2.24 -8.07 12.26
C LEU A 160 -2.98 -8.62 11.04
N GLY A 161 -2.22 -9.11 10.06
CA GLY A 161 -2.73 -9.74 8.86
C GLY A 161 -3.12 -11.20 9.04
N GLU A 162 -3.23 -11.92 7.93
CA GLU A 162 -3.61 -13.34 7.87
C GLU A 162 -2.76 -14.06 6.83
N GLU A 163 -2.41 -15.33 7.09
CA GLU A 163 -1.64 -16.13 6.12
C GLU A 163 -2.39 -16.32 4.79
N GLN A 164 -3.71 -16.39 4.83
CA GLN A 164 -4.53 -16.46 3.60
C GLN A 164 -4.46 -15.21 2.73
N ASN A 165 -4.12 -14.03 3.29
CA ASN A 165 -3.90 -12.79 2.54
C ASN A 165 -2.53 -12.80 1.83
N LYS A 166 -2.19 -13.94 1.26
CA LYS A 166 -0.93 -14.14 0.53
C LYS A 166 -0.95 -13.47 -0.85
N LYS A 167 0.22 -13.07 -1.31
CA LYS A 167 0.41 -12.56 -2.67
C LYS A 167 0.54 -13.75 -3.63
N ILE A 168 -0.29 -13.74 -4.67
CA ILE A 168 -0.21 -14.71 -5.77
C ILE A 168 0.63 -14.07 -6.86
N THR A 169 1.86 -14.54 -7.00
CA THR A 169 2.79 -14.12 -8.07
C THR A 169 3.33 -15.38 -8.75
N PHE A 170 3.45 -15.32 -10.05
CA PHE A 170 4.02 -16.37 -10.89
C PHE A 170 5.51 -16.13 -11.06
#